data_fa4cdde91fa1877ae87a31e9646c8e27
#
_entry.id   fa4cdde91fa1877ae87a31e9646c8e27
#
_cell.length_a   1.000
_cell.length_b   1.000
_cell.length_c   1.000
_cell.angle_alpha   90.00
_cell.angle_beta   90.00
_cell.angle_gamma   90.00
#
_symmetry.space_group_name_H-M   'P 1'
#
loop_
_entity.id
_entity.type
_entity.pdbx_description
1 polymer ?
#
loop_
_entity_poly.entity_id
_entity_poly.type
_entity_poly.pdbx_seq_one_letter_code
_entity_poly.pdbx_strand_id
1 'polypeptide(L)'
;MMNTMSSESKKQKRLSEEVCKELYAKYETPERVIKHCRAVGETGARIASALNKAGYNFDVSLVRAAGLIHDLMRISDNHGEAAADLLESLGYVQEAKAVRNHMRYEFNAPENITETDIFCLADRLVKEDEYVGIDERVDYLIDKPGKTAERTKILIEKREETKIFIKALEIRMGVKIDSLFRNDDSAKKIDRLLKRVEKPARYIGSEKNICKKKPQNKLRFAFAFPDLYEIGMSYMGLQILYNILNKEDEIYCERVFAPAQDMSTLMCEEKLDLFTLETKTSVRDMDVLGFTLQYEMSYTNILDMLSLAGITFKSKDRAEDEPLIIAGGPCAYNPEPLSDFIDVFLIGDGEELLPHFLREYKKSLEKGVSKREFLKSIVKTDGVYIPSFYDVVYNEDNTVKEYVPLIEDAPKRVKRALISEIEDIPFPERPMVPFIDTVHDRAVVETFRGCTRGCRFCQAGMIYRP
;
A
#
# COMPACT_ATOMS: atom_id res chain seq x y z
N MET A 1 50.21 -1.48 -36.82
CA MET A 1 48.99 -2.18 -37.25
C MET A 1 48.52 -3.06 -36.11
N MET A 2 47.65 -2.52 -35.28
CA MET A 2 46.99 -3.28 -34.22
C MET A 2 45.50 -3.35 -34.59
N ASN A 3 45.04 -4.57 -34.83
CA ASN A 3 43.66 -4.89 -35.17
C ASN A 3 42.80 -4.63 -33.95
N THR A 4 41.93 -3.64 -34.02
CA THR A 4 40.80 -3.48 -33.13
C THR A 4 39.70 -4.43 -33.58
N MET A 5 39.59 -5.58 -32.90
CA MET A 5 38.43 -6.45 -33.04
C MET A 5 37.23 -5.75 -32.32
N SER A 6 36.32 -5.25 -33.11
CA SER A 6 35.01 -4.83 -32.66
C SER A 6 34.24 -6.05 -32.08
N SER A 7 33.94 -6.01 -30.79
CA SER A 7 32.98 -6.94 -30.19
C SER A 7 31.59 -6.56 -30.66
N GLU A 8 31.12 -7.10 -31.76
CA GLU A 8 29.72 -7.17 -32.09
C GLU A 8 29.01 -7.99 -31.00
N SER A 9 28.23 -7.32 -30.14
CA SER A 9 27.32 -7.99 -29.25
C SER A 9 26.33 -8.78 -30.10
N LYS A 10 26.46 -10.11 -30.15
CA LYS A 10 25.45 -10.98 -30.73
C LYS A 10 24.12 -10.63 -30.14
N LYS A 11 23.23 -9.99 -30.90
CA LYS A 11 21.82 -9.80 -30.52
C LYS A 11 21.26 -11.16 -30.16
N GLN A 12 20.98 -11.38 -28.89
CA GLN A 12 20.48 -12.65 -28.37
C GLN A 12 19.10 -12.92 -28.99
N LYS A 13 18.89 -14.12 -29.53
CA LYS A 13 17.64 -14.50 -30.18
C LYS A 13 16.53 -14.49 -29.14
N ARG A 14 15.44 -13.78 -29.39
CA ARG A 14 14.23 -13.73 -28.55
C ARG A 14 13.08 -14.40 -29.25
N LEU A 15 12.26 -15.08 -28.47
CA LEU A 15 11.02 -15.71 -28.93
C LEU A 15 10.01 -14.63 -29.30
N SER A 16 9.54 -14.60 -30.55
CA SER A 16 8.46 -13.69 -30.97
C SER A 16 7.08 -14.34 -30.84
N GLU A 17 6.03 -13.50 -30.85
CA GLU A 17 4.65 -14.03 -30.80
C GLU A 17 4.31 -14.92 -32.01
N GLU A 18 4.88 -14.63 -33.18
CA GLU A 18 4.70 -15.43 -34.40
C GLU A 18 5.26 -16.84 -34.20
N VAL A 19 6.48 -16.93 -33.66
CA VAL A 19 7.12 -18.21 -33.35
C VAL A 19 6.32 -18.96 -32.26
N CYS A 20 5.81 -18.28 -31.25
CA CYS A 20 4.92 -18.91 -30.26
C CYS A 20 3.67 -19.52 -30.93
N LYS A 21 3.03 -18.81 -31.85
CA LYS A 21 1.84 -19.31 -32.60
C LYS A 21 2.19 -20.56 -33.44
N GLU A 22 3.34 -20.58 -34.11
CA GLU A 22 3.81 -21.74 -34.85
C GLU A 22 4.05 -22.94 -33.94
N LEU A 23 4.67 -22.71 -32.77
CA LEU A 23 4.90 -23.76 -31.77
C LEU A 23 3.61 -24.29 -31.19
N TYR A 24 2.63 -23.43 -30.85
CA TYR A 24 1.31 -23.85 -30.38
C TYR A 24 0.59 -24.74 -31.39
N ALA A 25 0.61 -24.35 -32.67
CA ALA A 25 0.01 -25.14 -33.73
C ALA A 25 0.72 -26.49 -33.92
N LYS A 26 2.05 -26.49 -33.88
CA LYS A 26 2.88 -27.72 -34.05
C LYS A 26 2.67 -28.72 -32.92
N TYR A 27 2.49 -28.25 -31.66
CA TYR A 27 2.33 -29.09 -30.47
C TYR A 27 0.90 -29.23 -30.00
N GLU A 28 -0.06 -28.82 -30.85
CA GLU A 28 -1.51 -28.92 -30.58
C GLU A 28 -1.93 -28.39 -29.21
N THR A 29 -1.32 -27.26 -28.79
CA THR A 29 -1.57 -26.66 -27.49
C THR A 29 -3.05 -26.21 -27.41
N PRO A 30 -3.81 -26.61 -26.37
CA PRO A 30 -5.20 -26.25 -26.23
C PRO A 30 -5.44 -24.74 -26.15
N GLU A 31 -6.48 -24.21 -26.78
CA GLU A 31 -6.79 -22.77 -26.84
C GLU A 31 -6.86 -22.12 -25.45
N ARG A 32 -7.41 -22.82 -24.44
CA ARG A 32 -7.44 -22.34 -23.05
C ARG A 32 -6.05 -22.11 -22.46
N VAL A 33 -5.07 -22.96 -22.84
CA VAL A 33 -3.68 -22.83 -22.38
C VAL A 33 -2.99 -21.66 -23.07
N ILE A 34 -3.25 -21.49 -24.38
CA ILE A 34 -2.75 -20.34 -25.16
C ILE A 34 -3.21 -19.02 -24.55
N LYS A 35 -4.51 -18.93 -24.20
CA LYS A 35 -5.07 -17.74 -23.53
C LYS A 35 -4.40 -17.47 -22.20
N HIS A 36 -4.22 -18.50 -21.36
CA HIS A 36 -3.49 -18.43 -20.11
C HIS A 36 -2.06 -17.90 -20.29
N CYS A 37 -1.30 -18.52 -21.17
CA CYS A 37 0.07 -18.10 -21.48
C CYS A 37 0.14 -16.64 -21.92
N ARG A 38 -0.80 -16.19 -22.73
CA ARG A 38 -0.88 -14.79 -23.17
C ARG A 38 -1.13 -13.85 -21.99
N ALA A 39 -2.09 -14.17 -21.11
CA ALA A 39 -2.37 -13.37 -19.91
C ALA A 39 -1.16 -13.31 -18.96
N VAL A 40 -0.46 -14.44 -18.76
CA VAL A 40 0.77 -14.48 -17.95
C VAL A 40 1.86 -13.60 -18.57
N GLY A 41 2.08 -13.69 -19.90
CA GLY A 41 3.07 -12.87 -20.59
C GLY A 41 2.80 -11.37 -20.48
N GLU A 42 1.55 -10.95 -20.65
CA GLU A 42 1.14 -9.55 -20.49
C GLU A 42 1.27 -9.06 -19.04
N THR A 43 0.87 -9.89 -18.08
CA THR A 43 1.00 -9.59 -16.65
C THR A 43 2.45 -9.38 -16.26
N GLY A 44 3.33 -10.30 -16.62
CA GLY A 44 4.77 -10.19 -16.35
C GLY A 44 5.39 -8.97 -17.02
N ALA A 45 5.04 -8.68 -18.27
CA ALA A 45 5.54 -7.50 -18.99
C ALA A 45 5.13 -6.18 -18.34
N ARG A 46 3.90 -6.07 -17.80
CA ARG A 46 3.45 -4.87 -17.07
C ARG A 46 4.22 -4.69 -15.76
N ILE A 47 4.42 -5.76 -14.99
CA ILE A 47 5.20 -5.73 -13.74
C ILE A 47 6.65 -5.34 -14.03
N ALA A 48 7.31 -5.99 -14.99
CA ALA A 48 8.69 -5.68 -15.39
C ALA A 48 8.83 -4.22 -15.85
N SER A 49 7.86 -3.72 -16.63
CA SER A 49 7.84 -2.33 -17.08
C SER A 49 7.68 -1.33 -15.93
N ALA A 50 6.89 -1.66 -14.92
CA ALA A 50 6.72 -0.84 -13.73
C ALA A 50 8.01 -0.80 -12.89
N LEU A 51 8.67 -1.93 -12.71
CA LEU A 51 9.98 -2.02 -12.07
C LEU A 51 11.04 -1.22 -12.84
N ASN A 52 11.05 -1.28 -14.16
CA ASN A 52 11.98 -0.48 -14.98
C ASN A 52 11.74 1.03 -14.84
N LYS A 53 10.49 1.47 -14.71
CA LYS A 53 10.17 2.87 -14.36
C LYS A 53 10.69 3.26 -12.97
N ALA A 54 10.83 2.31 -12.07
CA ALA A 54 11.40 2.50 -10.74
C ALA A 54 12.96 2.46 -10.72
N GLY A 55 13.60 2.28 -11.88
CA GLY A 55 15.05 2.33 -12.03
C GLY A 55 15.74 0.98 -12.21
N TYR A 56 14.99 -0.12 -12.32
CA TYR A 56 15.51 -1.43 -12.69
C TYR A 56 15.74 -1.52 -14.20
N ASN A 57 16.40 -2.60 -14.64
CA ASN A 57 16.70 -2.80 -16.06
C ASN A 57 16.44 -4.27 -16.46
N PHE A 58 15.19 -4.71 -16.28
CA PHE A 58 14.76 -6.06 -16.67
C PHE A 58 14.48 -6.12 -18.18
N ASP A 59 14.76 -7.26 -18.78
CA ASP A 59 14.37 -7.56 -20.15
C ASP A 59 12.87 -7.92 -20.20
N VAL A 60 12.04 -6.91 -20.45
CA VAL A 60 10.58 -7.06 -20.54
C VAL A 60 10.18 -8.06 -21.63
N SER A 61 10.99 -8.17 -22.71
CA SER A 61 10.71 -9.10 -23.80
C SER A 61 10.96 -10.54 -23.40
N LEU A 62 11.98 -10.80 -22.56
CA LEU A 62 12.23 -12.11 -21.98
C LEU A 62 11.11 -12.54 -21.03
N VAL A 63 10.68 -11.64 -20.12
CA VAL A 63 9.57 -11.92 -19.20
C VAL A 63 8.30 -12.27 -19.96
N ARG A 64 7.95 -11.45 -20.97
CA ARG A 64 6.80 -11.71 -21.84
C ARG A 64 6.91 -13.05 -22.56
N ALA A 65 8.05 -13.32 -23.18
CA ALA A 65 8.29 -14.54 -23.94
C ALA A 65 8.20 -15.80 -23.06
N ALA A 66 8.79 -15.76 -21.85
CA ALA A 66 8.67 -16.85 -20.88
C ALA A 66 7.20 -17.13 -20.54
N GLY A 67 6.42 -16.08 -20.24
CA GLY A 67 4.98 -16.20 -19.98
C GLY A 67 4.21 -16.78 -21.16
N LEU A 68 4.49 -16.32 -22.38
CA LEU A 68 3.83 -16.85 -23.59
C LEU A 68 4.07 -18.35 -23.83
N ILE A 69 5.18 -18.93 -23.37
CA ILE A 69 5.56 -20.29 -23.79
C ILE A 69 5.62 -21.32 -22.65
N HIS A 70 5.48 -20.91 -21.39
CA HIS A 70 5.77 -21.78 -20.23
C HIS A 70 4.97 -23.07 -20.19
N ASP A 71 3.73 -23.03 -20.62
CA ASP A 71 2.79 -24.16 -20.63
C ASP A 71 2.63 -24.81 -22.03
N LEU A 72 3.54 -24.55 -22.98
CA LEU A 72 3.50 -25.11 -24.34
C LEU A 72 3.25 -26.62 -24.33
N MET A 73 3.96 -27.33 -23.45
CA MET A 73 3.92 -28.80 -23.33
C MET A 73 3.00 -29.28 -22.21
N ARG A 74 1.90 -28.56 -21.93
CA ARG A 74 0.99 -28.80 -20.78
C ARG A 74 0.41 -30.21 -20.70
N ILE A 75 0.41 -30.95 -21.79
CA ILE A 75 -0.08 -32.34 -21.86
C ILE A 75 0.94 -33.32 -21.28
N SER A 76 2.23 -32.95 -21.17
CA SER A 76 3.32 -33.78 -20.63
C SER A 76 3.37 -33.71 -19.11
N ASP A 77 3.70 -34.82 -18.44
CA ASP A 77 3.83 -34.90 -16.96
C ASP A 77 4.81 -33.87 -16.36
N ASN A 78 5.95 -33.63 -17.05
CA ASN A 78 6.97 -32.65 -16.69
C ASN A 78 7.00 -31.49 -17.72
N HIS A 79 5.88 -30.86 -17.97
CA HIS A 79 5.73 -29.87 -19.05
C HIS A 79 6.74 -28.72 -19.01
N GLY A 80 7.18 -28.25 -17.83
CA GLY A 80 8.19 -27.19 -17.70
C GLY A 80 9.56 -27.63 -18.20
N GLU A 81 10.03 -28.82 -17.84
CA GLU A 81 11.25 -29.40 -18.34
C GLU A 81 11.18 -29.70 -19.85
N ALA A 82 10.09 -30.34 -20.29
CA ALA A 82 9.89 -30.66 -21.71
C ALA A 82 9.86 -29.39 -22.60
N ALA A 83 9.19 -28.31 -22.13
CA ALA A 83 9.19 -27.05 -22.84
C ALA A 83 10.59 -26.42 -22.87
N ALA A 84 11.33 -26.46 -21.77
CA ALA A 84 12.66 -25.90 -21.68
C ALA A 84 13.65 -26.63 -22.61
N ASP A 85 13.66 -27.97 -22.63
CA ASP A 85 14.52 -28.76 -23.50
C ASP A 85 14.25 -28.48 -24.98
N LEU A 86 12.98 -28.33 -25.34
CA LEU A 86 12.60 -27.92 -26.67
C LEU A 86 13.12 -26.52 -27.01
N LEU A 87 12.93 -25.53 -26.13
CA LEU A 87 13.40 -24.17 -26.34
C LEU A 87 14.92 -24.08 -26.46
N GLU A 88 15.67 -24.86 -25.66
CA GLU A 88 17.13 -24.96 -25.78
C GLU A 88 17.52 -25.50 -27.14
N SER A 89 16.85 -26.57 -27.62
CA SER A 89 17.12 -27.15 -28.93
C SER A 89 16.87 -26.17 -30.10
N LEU A 90 15.98 -25.23 -29.91
CA LEU A 90 15.63 -24.14 -30.84
C LEU A 90 16.53 -22.89 -30.68
N GLY A 91 17.41 -22.88 -29.69
CA GLY A 91 18.36 -21.82 -29.42
C GLY A 91 17.80 -20.67 -28.55
N TYR A 92 16.65 -20.84 -27.85
CA TYR A 92 16.04 -19.91 -26.92
C TYR A 92 16.44 -20.19 -25.47
N VAL A 93 17.75 -20.11 -25.20
CA VAL A 93 18.36 -20.57 -23.93
C VAL A 93 17.85 -19.81 -22.70
N GLN A 94 17.56 -18.51 -22.81
CA GLN A 94 17.12 -17.72 -21.65
C GLN A 94 15.66 -18.00 -21.31
N GLU A 95 14.80 -18.12 -22.30
CA GLU A 95 13.42 -18.53 -22.14
C GLU A 95 13.35 -19.96 -21.56
N ALA A 96 14.17 -20.87 -22.05
CA ALA A 96 14.28 -22.23 -21.52
C ALA A 96 14.64 -22.22 -20.02
N LYS A 97 15.65 -21.42 -19.64
CA LYS A 97 16.05 -21.27 -18.24
C LYS A 97 14.91 -20.75 -17.37
N ALA A 98 14.16 -19.75 -17.85
CA ALA A 98 13.06 -19.17 -17.12
C ALA A 98 11.92 -20.17 -16.87
N VAL A 99 11.54 -20.97 -17.89
CA VAL A 99 10.37 -21.87 -17.79
C VAL A 99 10.65 -23.21 -17.14
N ARG A 100 11.92 -23.66 -17.07
CA ARG A 100 12.30 -25.03 -16.64
C ARG A 100 11.68 -25.45 -15.32
N ASN A 101 11.74 -24.60 -14.30
CA ASN A 101 11.33 -24.92 -12.93
C ASN A 101 10.12 -24.10 -12.43
N HIS A 102 9.34 -23.46 -13.32
CA HIS A 102 8.28 -22.52 -12.91
C HIS A 102 7.27 -23.12 -11.93
N MET A 103 6.95 -24.41 -12.03
CA MET A 103 6.00 -25.10 -11.14
C MET A 103 6.48 -25.23 -9.68
N ARG A 104 7.79 -25.21 -9.45
CA ARG A 104 8.41 -25.39 -8.13
C ARG A 104 9.29 -24.19 -7.75
N TYR A 105 9.07 -23.07 -8.40
CA TYR A 105 9.93 -21.90 -8.26
C TYR A 105 9.80 -21.29 -6.85
N GLU A 106 10.95 -20.99 -6.24
CA GLU A 106 11.11 -20.21 -5.04
C GLU A 106 11.68 -18.84 -5.42
N PHE A 107 11.07 -17.75 -4.91
CA PHE A 107 11.52 -16.41 -5.25
C PHE A 107 12.89 -16.11 -4.67
N ASN A 108 13.71 -15.42 -5.45
CA ASN A 108 14.95 -14.85 -4.94
C ASN A 108 14.66 -13.75 -3.91
N ALA A 109 15.66 -13.47 -3.06
CA ALA A 109 15.58 -12.33 -2.18
C ALA A 109 15.31 -11.04 -3.00
N PRO A 110 14.51 -10.10 -2.47
CA PRO A 110 14.10 -8.90 -3.21
C PRO A 110 15.26 -8.05 -3.79
N GLU A 111 16.48 -8.19 -3.25
CA GLU A 111 17.69 -7.51 -3.76
C GLU A 111 18.24 -8.16 -5.03
N ASN A 112 17.92 -9.42 -5.29
CA ASN A 112 18.47 -10.24 -6.36
C ASN A 112 17.40 -10.72 -7.35
N ILE A 113 16.35 -9.92 -7.56
CA ILE A 113 15.24 -10.24 -8.46
C ILE A 113 15.73 -10.42 -9.89
N THR A 114 15.20 -11.42 -10.58
CA THR A 114 15.47 -11.75 -11.97
C THR A 114 14.19 -11.71 -12.81
N GLU A 115 14.32 -11.78 -14.13
CA GLU A 115 13.19 -11.92 -15.05
C GLU A 115 12.36 -13.18 -14.76
N THR A 116 13.02 -14.24 -14.26
CA THR A 116 12.32 -15.48 -13.88
C THR A 116 11.40 -15.26 -12.69
N ASP A 117 11.81 -14.48 -11.68
CA ASP A 117 10.96 -14.15 -10.53
C ASP A 117 9.69 -13.43 -10.99
N ILE A 118 9.85 -12.43 -11.89
CA ILE A 118 8.72 -11.64 -12.39
C ILE A 118 7.77 -12.51 -13.21
N PHE A 119 8.28 -13.38 -14.06
CA PHE A 119 7.48 -14.32 -14.83
C PHE A 119 6.73 -15.30 -13.92
N CYS A 120 7.42 -15.95 -12.98
CA CYS A 120 6.80 -16.90 -12.05
C CYS A 120 5.76 -16.23 -11.13
N LEU A 121 5.99 -14.96 -10.74
CA LEU A 121 4.99 -14.17 -10.04
C LEU A 121 3.76 -13.98 -10.92
N ALA A 122 3.93 -13.57 -12.18
CA ALA A 122 2.82 -13.36 -13.10
C ALA A 122 1.94 -14.61 -13.27
N ASP A 123 2.55 -15.80 -13.38
CA ASP A 123 1.81 -17.06 -13.44
C ASP A 123 0.98 -17.34 -12.17
N ARG A 124 1.49 -16.94 -10.99
CA ARG A 124 0.76 -17.06 -9.73
C ARG A 124 -0.38 -16.06 -9.56
N LEU A 125 -0.45 -15.00 -10.36
CA LEU A 125 -1.47 -13.94 -10.28
C LEU A 125 -2.57 -14.07 -11.34
N VAL A 126 -2.42 -14.98 -12.30
CA VAL A 126 -3.35 -15.19 -13.41
C VAL A 126 -4.19 -16.45 -13.20
N LYS A 127 -5.50 -16.33 -13.33
CA LYS A 127 -6.47 -17.43 -13.33
C LYS A 127 -7.07 -17.53 -14.73
N GLU A 128 -6.94 -18.69 -15.33
CA GLU A 128 -7.34 -18.90 -16.74
C GLU A 128 -6.68 -17.87 -17.66
N ASP A 129 -7.39 -16.88 -18.14
CA ASP A 129 -6.91 -15.83 -19.04
C ASP A 129 -7.01 -14.41 -18.46
N GLU A 130 -7.24 -14.29 -17.14
CA GLU A 130 -7.41 -13.01 -16.45
C GLU A 130 -6.47 -12.85 -15.27
N TYR A 131 -6.02 -11.63 -15.04
CA TYR A 131 -5.36 -11.24 -13.79
C TYR A 131 -6.38 -11.17 -12.65
N VAL A 132 -6.13 -11.89 -11.57
CA VAL A 132 -7.04 -11.93 -10.41
C VAL A 132 -6.34 -11.67 -9.06
N GLY A 133 -5.01 -11.57 -9.05
CA GLY A 133 -4.23 -11.50 -7.82
C GLY A 133 -4.04 -12.85 -7.13
N ILE A 134 -3.25 -12.84 -6.05
CA ILE A 134 -2.79 -14.09 -5.42
C ILE A 134 -3.90 -14.79 -4.63
N ASP A 135 -4.76 -14.05 -3.95
CA ASP A 135 -5.78 -14.64 -3.08
C ASP A 135 -6.82 -15.41 -3.90
N GLU A 136 -7.44 -14.76 -4.88
CA GLU A 136 -8.43 -15.43 -5.74
C GLU A 136 -7.81 -16.59 -6.54
N ARG A 137 -6.55 -16.43 -6.98
CA ARG A 137 -5.84 -17.51 -7.68
C ARG A 137 -5.65 -18.74 -6.80
N VAL A 138 -5.24 -18.56 -5.55
CA VAL A 138 -5.02 -19.68 -4.62
C VAL A 138 -6.35 -20.29 -4.18
N ASP A 139 -7.36 -19.50 -3.88
CA ASP A 139 -8.69 -19.99 -3.53
C ASP A 139 -9.27 -20.86 -4.67
N TYR A 140 -9.19 -20.39 -5.91
CA TYR A 140 -9.55 -21.19 -7.09
C TYR A 140 -8.78 -22.52 -7.17
N LEU A 141 -7.49 -22.53 -6.80
CA LEU A 141 -6.71 -23.76 -6.78
C LEU A 141 -7.10 -24.70 -5.65
N ILE A 142 -7.50 -24.18 -4.49
CA ILE A 142 -7.97 -24.94 -3.32
C ILE A 142 -9.32 -25.58 -3.63
N ASP A 143 -10.23 -24.87 -4.28
CA ASP A 143 -11.61 -25.32 -4.58
C ASP A 143 -11.68 -26.40 -5.67
N LYS A 144 -10.56 -26.65 -6.38
CA LYS A 144 -10.53 -27.73 -7.41
C LYS A 144 -10.72 -29.11 -6.77
N PRO A 145 -11.57 -29.98 -7.38
CA PRO A 145 -11.80 -31.34 -6.89
C PRO A 145 -10.52 -32.15 -6.74
N GLY A 146 -10.49 -33.06 -5.74
CA GLY A 146 -9.39 -34.02 -5.56
C GLY A 146 -8.16 -33.49 -4.83
N LYS A 147 -8.26 -32.34 -4.10
CA LYS A 147 -7.16 -31.82 -3.28
C LYS A 147 -7.07 -32.55 -1.92
N THR A 148 -5.85 -32.86 -1.50
CA THR A 148 -5.56 -33.35 -0.15
C THR A 148 -5.36 -32.18 0.80
N ALA A 149 -5.58 -32.41 2.12
CA ALA A 149 -5.32 -31.41 3.15
C ALA A 149 -3.85 -30.92 3.14
N GLU A 150 -2.90 -31.82 2.85
CA GLU A 150 -1.48 -31.47 2.73
C GLU A 150 -1.21 -30.52 1.57
N ARG A 151 -1.82 -30.75 0.40
CA ARG A 151 -1.68 -29.85 -0.75
C ARG A 151 -2.33 -28.50 -0.54
N THR A 152 -3.46 -28.45 0.18
CA THR A 152 -4.09 -27.19 0.60
C THR A 152 -3.16 -26.40 1.51
N LYS A 153 -2.51 -27.05 2.49
CA LYS A 153 -1.54 -26.40 3.38
C LYS A 153 -0.38 -25.79 2.59
N ILE A 154 0.22 -26.54 1.65
CA ILE A 154 1.29 -26.03 0.79
C ILE A 154 0.84 -24.81 -0.04
N LEU A 155 -0.39 -24.81 -0.56
CA LEU A 155 -0.92 -23.68 -1.32
C LEU A 155 -1.08 -22.43 -0.45
N ILE A 156 -1.52 -22.59 0.80
CA ILE A 156 -1.63 -21.49 1.77
C ILE A 156 -0.24 -20.95 2.13
N GLU A 157 0.74 -21.82 2.42
CA GLU A 157 2.12 -21.39 2.69
C GLU A 157 2.70 -20.60 1.51
N LYS A 158 2.55 -21.12 0.29
CA LYS A 158 3.00 -20.41 -0.93
C LYS A 158 2.27 -19.09 -1.18
N ARG A 159 1.01 -18.97 -0.79
CA ARG A 159 0.28 -17.70 -0.84
C ARG A 159 0.95 -16.64 0.01
N GLU A 160 1.26 -16.98 1.28
CA GLU A 160 1.89 -16.03 2.20
C GLU A 160 3.31 -15.63 1.74
N GLU A 161 4.12 -16.58 1.30
CA GLU A 161 5.43 -16.27 0.69
C GLU A 161 5.31 -15.34 -0.52
N THR A 162 4.31 -15.58 -1.37
CA THR A 162 4.08 -14.73 -2.55
C THR A 162 3.62 -13.33 -2.17
N LYS A 163 2.78 -13.18 -1.12
CA LYS A 163 2.37 -11.87 -0.59
C LYS A 163 3.55 -11.05 -0.07
N ILE A 164 4.47 -11.70 0.64
CA ILE A 164 5.71 -11.06 1.10
C ILE A 164 6.51 -10.52 -0.09
N PHE A 165 6.69 -11.35 -1.12
CA PHE A 165 7.42 -10.95 -2.32
C PHE A 165 6.71 -9.80 -3.07
N ILE A 166 5.39 -9.87 -3.26
CA ILE A 166 4.56 -8.80 -3.83
C ILE A 166 4.79 -7.49 -3.08
N LYS A 167 4.68 -7.51 -1.74
CA LYS A 167 4.84 -6.31 -0.92
C LYS A 167 6.21 -5.66 -1.07
N ALA A 168 7.26 -6.47 -1.11
CA ALA A 168 8.61 -5.98 -1.35
C ALA A 168 8.76 -5.31 -2.74
N LEU A 169 8.12 -5.86 -3.78
CA LEU A 169 8.11 -5.26 -5.12
C LEU A 169 7.31 -3.95 -5.16
N GLU A 170 6.15 -3.91 -4.52
CA GLU A 170 5.28 -2.73 -4.44
C GLU A 170 5.98 -1.53 -3.82
N ILE A 171 6.70 -1.74 -2.72
CA ILE A 171 7.53 -0.70 -2.09
C ILE A 171 8.56 -0.17 -3.08
N ARG A 172 9.24 -1.05 -3.82
CA ARG A 172 10.24 -0.66 -4.82
C ARG A 172 9.65 0.10 -5.99
N MET A 173 8.48 -0.33 -6.46
CA MET A 173 7.76 0.35 -7.54
C MET A 173 7.09 1.65 -7.08
N GLY A 174 6.72 1.74 -5.78
CA GLY A 174 5.91 2.81 -5.23
C GLY A 174 4.46 2.78 -5.69
N VAL A 175 4.00 1.63 -6.17
CA VAL A 175 2.61 1.39 -6.60
C VAL A 175 2.22 -0.06 -6.30
N LYS A 176 0.95 -0.30 -6.01
CA LYS A 176 0.40 -1.65 -5.86
C LYS A 176 0.39 -2.40 -7.18
N ILE A 177 0.70 -3.71 -7.16
CA ILE A 177 0.65 -4.54 -8.37
C ILE A 177 -0.76 -4.56 -8.95
N ASP A 178 -1.78 -4.70 -8.13
CA ASP A 178 -3.19 -4.70 -8.57
C ASP A 178 -3.56 -3.40 -9.30
N SER A 179 -2.98 -2.26 -8.92
CA SER A 179 -3.23 -0.99 -9.59
C SER A 179 -2.74 -0.96 -11.05
N LEU A 180 -1.75 -1.80 -11.40
CA LEU A 180 -1.26 -1.93 -12.78
C LEU A 180 -2.30 -2.56 -13.72
N PHE A 181 -3.26 -3.29 -13.18
CA PHE A 181 -4.29 -4.04 -13.94
C PHE A 181 -5.69 -3.42 -13.86
N ARG A 182 -5.90 -2.47 -12.97
CA ARG A 182 -7.10 -1.64 -13.02
C ARG A 182 -7.04 -0.77 -14.29
N ASN A 183 -8.17 -0.64 -14.96
CA ASN A 183 -8.31 0.35 -16.03
C ASN A 183 -8.28 1.74 -15.38
N ASP A 184 -7.10 2.28 -15.21
CA ASP A 184 -6.89 3.55 -14.51
C ASP A 184 -7.25 4.75 -15.40
N ASP A 185 -8.54 5.00 -15.49
CA ASP A 185 -9.12 6.23 -16.01
C ASP A 185 -9.32 7.27 -14.87
N SER A 186 -8.79 6.99 -13.66
CA SER A 186 -9.04 7.79 -12.45
C SER A 186 -8.65 9.26 -12.66
N ALA A 187 -7.48 9.53 -13.25
CA ALA A 187 -7.06 10.90 -13.53
C ALA A 187 -8.04 11.64 -14.45
N LYS A 188 -8.50 10.98 -15.52
CA LYS A 188 -9.48 11.56 -16.45
C LYS A 188 -10.87 11.69 -15.80
N LYS A 189 -11.25 10.74 -14.93
CA LYS A 189 -12.47 10.84 -14.14
C LYS A 189 -12.40 12.05 -13.22
N ILE A 190 -11.33 12.20 -12.45
CA ILE A 190 -11.11 13.36 -11.56
C ILE A 190 -11.23 14.67 -12.36
N ASP A 191 -10.55 14.81 -13.49
CA ASP A 191 -10.62 16.02 -14.33
C ASP A 191 -12.05 16.34 -14.82
N ARG A 192 -12.87 15.32 -15.08
CA ARG A 192 -14.29 15.50 -15.41
C ARG A 192 -15.10 15.94 -14.20
N LEU A 193 -14.88 15.32 -13.05
CA LEU A 193 -15.59 15.64 -11.81
C LEU A 193 -15.29 17.04 -11.31
N LEU A 194 -14.05 17.52 -11.44
CA LEU A 194 -13.67 18.89 -11.06
C LEU A 194 -14.50 19.97 -11.77
N LYS A 195 -15.06 19.68 -12.94
CA LYS A 195 -15.94 20.61 -13.69
C LYS A 195 -17.38 20.61 -13.19
N ARG A 196 -17.76 19.67 -12.30
CA ARG A 196 -19.13 19.43 -11.83
C ARG A 196 -19.31 19.82 -10.35
N VAL A 197 -18.22 20.05 -9.62
CA VAL A 197 -18.25 20.39 -8.20
C VAL A 197 -18.21 21.89 -7.99
N GLU A 198 -18.76 22.34 -6.85
CA GLU A 198 -18.85 23.76 -6.47
C GLU A 198 -17.45 24.39 -6.30
N LYS A 199 -16.53 23.67 -5.63
CA LYS A 199 -15.18 24.16 -5.32
C LYS A 199 -14.10 23.17 -5.78
N PRO A 200 -13.75 23.15 -7.07
CA PRO A 200 -12.74 22.22 -7.61
C PRO A 200 -11.35 22.38 -6.97
N ALA A 201 -11.02 23.57 -6.46
CA ALA A 201 -9.75 23.86 -5.82
C ALA A 201 -9.46 23.00 -4.58
N ARG A 202 -10.49 22.44 -3.92
CA ARG A 202 -10.35 21.47 -2.81
C ARG A 202 -9.60 20.20 -3.22
N TYR A 203 -9.61 19.87 -4.51
CA TYR A 203 -9.20 18.57 -5.04
C TYR A 203 -8.02 18.65 -6.03
N ILE A 204 -7.49 19.84 -6.31
CA ILE A 204 -6.41 20.03 -7.30
C ILE A 204 -5.07 19.51 -6.77
N GLY A 205 -4.68 19.82 -5.53
CA GLY A 205 -3.48 19.31 -4.88
C GLY A 205 -2.17 19.74 -5.53
N SER A 206 -2.10 20.97 -6.02
CA SER A 206 -0.88 21.55 -6.59
C SER A 206 -0.56 22.93 -6.00
N GLU A 207 -0.90 23.08 -4.72
CA GLU A 207 -0.68 24.30 -3.97
C GLU A 207 0.81 24.66 -3.89
N LYS A 208 1.11 25.92 -3.67
CA LYS A 208 2.48 26.36 -3.45
C LYS A 208 3.06 25.71 -2.20
N ASN A 209 4.31 25.31 -2.26
CA ASN A 209 5.08 24.68 -1.19
C ASN A 209 4.66 23.25 -0.81
N ILE A 210 3.85 22.57 -1.60
CA ILE A 210 3.64 21.14 -1.42
C ILE A 210 4.92 20.36 -1.74
N CYS A 211 5.07 19.22 -1.11
CA CYS A 211 6.14 18.29 -1.41
C CYS A 211 5.75 17.37 -2.58
N LYS A 212 6.61 17.28 -3.59
CA LYS A 212 6.46 16.32 -4.69
C LYS A 212 7.66 15.37 -4.69
N LYS A 213 7.42 14.13 -4.33
CA LYS A 213 8.43 13.05 -4.35
C LYS A 213 8.08 12.01 -5.40
N LYS A 214 9.10 11.28 -5.82
CA LYS A 214 8.88 10.01 -6.53
C LYS A 214 8.49 8.95 -5.50
N PRO A 215 7.42 8.17 -5.72
CA PRO A 215 6.92 7.22 -4.71
C PRO A 215 7.82 5.98 -4.54
N GLN A 216 8.72 5.71 -5.49
CA GLN A 216 9.59 4.53 -5.48
C GLN A 216 10.46 4.48 -4.24
N ASN A 217 10.57 3.30 -3.64
CA ASN A 217 11.33 3.01 -2.42
C ASN A 217 10.91 3.82 -1.17
N LYS A 218 9.67 4.31 -1.15
CA LYS A 218 9.13 5.09 -0.04
C LYS A 218 7.89 4.42 0.54
N LEU A 219 7.74 4.52 1.86
CA LEU A 219 6.46 4.25 2.50
C LEU A 219 5.47 5.34 2.10
N ARG A 220 4.33 4.95 1.56
CA ARG A 220 3.26 5.85 1.15
C ARG A 220 2.29 6.08 2.32
N PHE A 221 2.24 7.28 2.83
CA PHE A 221 1.40 7.67 3.96
C PHE A 221 0.34 8.68 3.52
N ALA A 222 -0.95 8.28 3.58
CA ALA A 222 -2.07 9.20 3.41
C ALA A 222 -2.39 9.87 4.74
N PHE A 223 -2.12 11.17 4.85
CA PHE A 223 -2.45 11.96 6.02
C PHE A 223 -3.87 12.54 5.87
N ALA A 224 -4.81 11.92 6.56
CA ALA A 224 -6.22 12.22 6.46
C ALA A 224 -6.69 13.22 7.52
N PHE A 225 -7.33 14.28 7.06
CA PHE A 225 -8.09 15.17 7.91
C PHE A 225 -9.59 14.90 7.67
N PRO A 226 -10.34 14.39 8.66
CA PRO A 226 -11.72 13.94 8.45
C PRO A 226 -12.74 15.09 8.46
N ASP A 227 -12.44 16.15 7.72
CA ASP A 227 -13.30 17.30 7.48
C ASP A 227 -12.90 17.97 6.15
N LEU A 228 -13.61 19.02 5.76
CA LEU A 228 -13.40 19.74 4.52
C LEU A 228 -11.99 20.33 4.42
N TYR A 229 -11.52 20.50 3.18
CA TYR A 229 -10.23 21.07 2.85
C TYR A 229 -9.94 22.39 3.56
N GLU A 230 -10.91 23.32 3.63
CA GLU A 230 -10.75 24.64 4.24
C GLU A 230 -10.48 24.56 5.75
N ILE A 231 -11.05 23.57 6.41
CA ILE A 231 -10.84 23.31 7.84
C ILE A 231 -9.47 22.68 8.06
N GLY A 232 -9.18 21.62 7.31
CA GLY A 232 -7.91 20.89 7.45
C GLY A 232 -6.68 21.72 7.07
N MET A 233 -6.76 22.56 6.02
CA MET A 233 -5.66 23.43 5.63
C MET A 233 -5.44 24.60 6.61
N SER A 234 -6.41 24.90 7.44
CA SER A 234 -6.27 25.86 8.54
C SER A 234 -5.55 25.29 9.76
N TYR A 235 -5.35 23.97 9.81
CA TYR A 235 -4.77 23.28 10.97
C TYR A 235 -3.26 23.21 10.89
N MET A 236 -2.56 23.92 11.79
CA MET A 236 -1.10 23.99 11.78
C MET A 236 -0.45 22.63 12.07
N GLY A 237 -1.02 21.79 12.92
CA GLY A 237 -0.49 20.45 13.21
C GLY A 237 -0.38 19.57 11.96
N LEU A 238 -1.31 19.69 10.99
CA LEU A 238 -1.20 19.01 9.70
C LEU A 238 0.02 19.53 8.92
N GLN A 239 0.24 20.84 8.89
CA GLN A 239 1.36 21.45 8.21
C GLN A 239 2.72 21.03 8.81
N ILE A 240 2.81 21.00 10.16
CA ILE A 240 4.01 20.58 10.88
C ILE A 240 4.34 19.11 10.55
N LEU A 241 3.40 18.20 10.78
CA LEU A 241 3.62 16.76 10.55
C LEU A 241 3.87 16.44 9.07
N TYR A 242 3.14 17.07 8.15
CA TYR A 242 3.38 16.94 6.71
C TYR A 242 4.81 17.36 6.34
N ASN A 243 5.30 18.48 6.89
CA ASN A 243 6.67 18.97 6.65
C ASN A 243 7.71 18.00 7.23
N ILE A 244 7.52 17.52 8.47
CA ILE A 244 8.42 16.58 9.13
C ILE A 244 8.52 15.29 8.31
N LEU A 245 7.39 14.67 8.01
CA LEU A 245 7.35 13.41 7.27
C LEU A 245 7.94 13.53 5.86
N ASN A 246 7.72 14.67 5.21
CA ASN A 246 8.26 14.89 3.88
C ASN A 246 9.74 15.33 3.86
N LYS A 247 10.35 15.63 4.99
CA LYS A 247 11.81 15.74 5.13
C LYS A 247 12.50 14.37 5.20
N GLU A 248 11.78 13.31 5.63
CA GLU A 248 12.29 11.95 5.64
C GLU A 248 12.40 11.41 4.21
N ASP A 249 13.57 10.89 3.83
CA ASP A 249 13.76 10.35 2.47
C ASP A 249 12.94 9.08 2.20
N GLU A 250 12.66 8.31 3.25
CA GLU A 250 11.99 7.01 3.17
C GLU A 250 10.47 7.08 3.22
N ILE A 251 9.89 8.26 3.46
CA ILE A 251 8.45 8.48 3.61
C ILE A 251 7.97 9.46 2.54
N TYR A 252 6.80 9.17 1.96
CA TYR A 252 6.07 10.13 1.16
C TYR A 252 4.69 10.34 1.77
N CYS A 253 4.52 11.50 2.41
CA CYS A 253 3.27 11.92 3.03
C CYS A 253 2.43 12.70 2.00
N GLU A 254 1.21 12.26 1.80
CA GLU A 254 0.23 12.85 0.89
C GLU A 254 -1.06 13.18 1.66
N ARG A 255 -1.69 14.30 1.33
CA ARG A 255 -2.89 14.77 2.05
C ARG A 255 -4.16 14.17 1.45
N VAL A 256 -5.14 13.94 2.32
CA VAL A 256 -6.51 13.63 1.93
C VAL A 256 -7.49 14.30 2.90
N PHE A 257 -8.58 14.83 2.39
CA PHE A 257 -9.64 15.47 3.16
C PHE A 257 -10.97 14.76 2.92
N ALA A 258 -11.91 14.89 3.86
CA ALA A 258 -13.27 14.46 3.60
C ALA A 258 -13.84 15.27 2.42
N PRO A 259 -14.36 14.62 1.37
CA PRO A 259 -14.94 15.34 0.25
C PRO A 259 -16.25 16.02 0.66
N ALA A 260 -16.56 17.15 0.01
CA ALA A 260 -17.86 17.76 0.15
C ALA A 260 -18.95 16.88 -0.51
N GLN A 261 -20.19 17.07 -0.12
CA GLN A 261 -21.32 16.22 -0.52
C GLN A 261 -21.45 16.08 -2.06
N ASP A 262 -21.20 17.14 -2.80
CA ASP A 262 -21.24 17.13 -4.27
C ASP A 262 -20.20 16.20 -4.87
N MET A 263 -18.95 16.26 -4.37
CA MET A 263 -17.87 15.38 -4.81
C MET A 263 -18.10 13.94 -4.35
N SER A 264 -18.50 13.71 -3.11
CA SER A 264 -18.79 12.40 -2.56
C SER A 264 -19.87 11.67 -3.39
N THR A 265 -20.95 12.36 -3.72
CA THR A 265 -22.01 11.83 -4.58
C THR A 265 -21.47 11.43 -5.96
N LEU A 266 -20.68 12.31 -6.59
CA LEU A 266 -20.10 12.04 -7.91
C LEU A 266 -19.08 10.89 -7.89
N MET A 267 -18.30 10.76 -6.81
CA MET A 267 -17.37 9.63 -6.64
C MET A 267 -18.12 8.30 -6.57
N CYS A 268 -19.24 8.24 -5.85
CA CYS A 268 -20.10 7.04 -5.81
C CYS A 268 -20.69 6.71 -7.19
N GLU A 269 -21.23 7.71 -7.91
CA GLU A 269 -21.82 7.54 -9.24
C GLU A 269 -20.80 7.01 -10.26
N GLU A 270 -19.61 7.57 -10.28
CA GLU A 270 -18.54 7.24 -11.25
C GLU A 270 -17.65 6.08 -10.79
N LYS A 271 -17.92 5.50 -9.61
CA LYS A 271 -17.08 4.46 -8.98
C LYS A 271 -15.61 4.90 -8.95
N LEU A 272 -15.37 6.07 -8.37
CA LEU A 272 -14.05 6.63 -8.14
C LEU A 272 -13.72 6.53 -6.66
N ASP A 273 -12.63 5.87 -6.31
CA ASP A 273 -12.15 5.77 -4.94
C ASP A 273 -11.69 7.14 -4.41
N LEU A 274 -11.72 7.31 -3.09
CA LEU A 274 -11.09 8.44 -2.41
C LEU A 274 -9.60 8.48 -2.74
N PHE A 275 -9.08 9.65 -3.08
CA PHE A 275 -7.73 9.82 -3.59
C PHE A 275 -6.93 10.88 -2.83
N THR A 276 -5.60 10.73 -2.82
CA THR A 276 -4.67 11.72 -2.26
C THR A 276 -4.54 12.95 -3.15
N LEU A 277 -4.21 14.11 -2.58
CA LEU A 277 -4.11 15.35 -3.34
C LEU A 277 -2.84 15.45 -4.20
N GLU A 278 -1.71 14.92 -3.74
CA GLU A 278 -0.41 15.08 -4.41
C GLU A 278 -0.31 14.24 -5.69
N THR A 279 -0.66 12.96 -5.63
CA THR A 279 -0.48 12.01 -6.75
C THR A 279 -1.78 11.51 -7.36
N LYS A 280 -2.95 11.84 -6.77
CA LYS A 280 -4.26 11.29 -7.18
C LYS A 280 -4.34 9.76 -7.07
N THR A 281 -3.51 9.17 -6.22
CA THR A 281 -3.55 7.73 -5.95
C THR A 281 -4.75 7.41 -5.07
N SER A 282 -5.44 6.29 -5.32
CA SER A 282 -6.47 5.77 -4.42
C SER A 282 -5.92 5.58 -3.01
N VAL A 283 -6.65 6.03 -2.00
CA VAL A 283 -6.26 5.89 -0.59
C VAL A 283 -6.09 4.41 -0.20
N ARG A 284 -6.85 3.52 -0.83
CA ARG A 284 -6.72 2.07 -0.64
C ARG A 284 -5.33 1.54 -1.05
N ASP A 285 -4.68 2.20 -2.00
CA ASP A 285 -3.38 1.78 -2.52
C ASP A 285 -2.19 2.34 -1.71
N MET A 286 -2.46 3.08 -0.63
CA MET A 286 -1.43 3.58 0.30
C MET A 286 -0.98 2.47 1.26
N ASP A 287 0.20 2.62 1.87
CA ASP A 287 0.68 1.67 2.89
C ASP A 287 0.03 1.92 4.24
N VAL A 288 -0.17 3.19 4.57
CA VAL A 288 -0.78 3.65 5.83
C VAL A 288 -1.75 4.78 5.54
N LEU A 289 -2.91 4.74 6.19
CA LEU A 289 -3.86 5.84 6.27
C LEU A 289 -3.94 6.34 7.71
N GLY A 290 -3.52 7.59 7.94
CA GLY A 290 -3.48 8.20 9.27
C GLY A 290 -4.48 9.32 9.43
N PHE A 291 -5.39 9.20 10.37
CA PHE A 291 -6.37 10.24 10.71
C PHE A 291 -5.89 11.13 11.84
N THR A 292 -6.10 12.44 11.69
CA THR A 292 -5.94 13.39 12.80
C THR A 292 -7.29 13.70 13.44
N LEU A 293 -7.46 13.30 14.70
CA LEU A 293 -8.72 13.40 15.46
C LEU A 293 -8.74 14.70 16.25
N GLN A 294 -9.40 15.74 15.71
CA GLN A 294 -9.44 17.07 16.33
C GLN A 294 -10.66 17.26 17.24
N TYR A 295 -11.80 16.67 16.89
CA TYR A 295 -13.00 16.65 17.71
C TYR A 295 -13.93 15.50 17.29
N GLU A 296 -14.80 15.06 18.20
CA GLU A 296 -15.56 13.81 18.08
C GLU A 296 -16.65 13.86 17.00
N MET A 297 -17.14 15.06 16.65
CA MET A 297 -18.18 15.21 15.60
C MET A 297 -17.71 14.77 14.21
N SER A 298 -16.40 14.66 13.98
CA SER A 298 -15.83 14.17 12.71
C SER A 298 -15.73 12.65 12.61
N TYR A 299 -16.10 11.88 13.63
CA TYR A 299 -15.93 10.42 13.63
C TYR A 299 -16.72 9.71 12.53
N THR A 300 -17.93 10.19 12.23
CA THR A 300 -18.71 9.64 11.12
C THR A 300 -18.07 9.89 9.76
N ASN A 301 -17.35 11.01 9.60
CA ASN A 301 -16.63 11.31 8.37
C ASN A 301 -15.48 10.31 8.13
N ILE A 302 -14.87 9.75 9.19
CA ILE A 302 -13.87 8.70 9.07
C ILE A 302 -14.47 7.47 8.40
N LEU A 303 -15.65 7.05 8.83
CA LEU A 303 -16.34 5.90 8.24
C LEU A 303 -16.74 6.18 6.78
N ASP A 304 -17.20 7.38 6.48
CA ASP A 304 -17.49 7.78 5.09
C ASP A 304 -16.23 7.76 4.21
N MET A 305 -15.11 8.28 4.71
CA MET A 305 -13.83 8.24 3.99
C MET A 305 -13.33 6.81 3.78
N LEU A 306 -13.48 5.90 4.75
CA LEU A 306 -13.16 4.47 4.58
C LEU A 306 -14.07 3.83 3.53
N SER A 307 -15.37 4.15 3.54
CA SER A 307 -16.34 3.70 2.54
C SER A 307 -15.96 4.14 1.13
N LEU A 308 -15.68 5.43 0.95
CA LEU A 308 -15.29 6.01 -0.33
C LEU A 308 -13.94 5.49 -0.83
N ALA A 309 -13.06 5.08 0.08
CA ALA A 309 -11.79 4.43 -0.28
C ALA A 309 -11.94 2.92 -0.56
N GLY A 310 -13.12 2.33 -0.34
CA GLY A 310 -13.32 0.88 -0.47
C GLY A 310 -12.49 0.06 0.52
N ILE A 311 -12.23 0.62 1.72
CA ILE A 311 -11.46 -0.01 2.81
C ILE A 311 -12.41 -0.68 3.78
N THR A 312 -12.08 -1.89 4.22
CA THR A 312 -12.84 -2.64 5.23
C THR A 312 -12.94 -1.86 6.54
N PHE A 313 -14.16 -1.65 7.04
CA PHE A 313 -14.39 -0.81 8.22
C PHE A 313 -13.71 -1.35 9.47
N LYS A 314 -14.04 -2.60 9.85
CA LYS A 314 -13.54 -3.15 11.11
C LYS A 314 -12.09 -3.63 10.98
N SER A 315 -11.26 -3.19 11.89
CA SER A 315 -9.86 -3.56 12.00
C SER A 315 -9.64 -5.07 11.96
N LYS A 316 -10.46 -5.83 12.69
CA LYS A 316 -10.37 -7.30 12.77
C LYS A 316 -10.67 -8.04 11.46
N ASP A 317 -11.42 -7.41 10.56
CA ASP A 317 -11.86 -7.99 9.28
C ASP A 317 -10.98 -7.48 8.11
N ARG A 318 -10.03 -6.57 8.38
CA ARG A 318 -9.17 -5.92 7.38
C ARG A 318 -8.07 -6.86 6.91
N ALA A 319 -7.91 -6.96 5.60
CA ALA A 319 -6.91 -7.81 4.97
C ALA A 319 -5.48 -7.26 5.10
N GLU A 320 -4.47 -8.12 4.95
CA GLU A 320 -3.06 -7.73 5.03
C GLU A 320 -2.62 -6.75 3.92
N ASP A 321 -3.25 -6.80 2.75
CA ASP A 321 -2.98 -5.91 1.61
C ASP A 321 -3.67 -4.54 1.69
N GLU A 322 -4.66 -4.38 2.58
CA GLU A 322 -5.27 -3.08 2.83
C GLU A 322 -4.32 -2.16 3.65
N PRO A 323 -4.47 -0.83 3.62
CA PRO A 323 -3.67 0.08 4.43
C PRO A 323 -3.74 -0.24 5.93
N LEU A 324 -2.66 0.02 6.65
CA LEU A 324 -2.72 0.10 8.12
C LEU A 324 -3.40 1.41 8.50
N ILE A 325 -4.46 1.35 9.32
CA ILE A 325 -5.22 2.54 9.73
C ILE A 325 -4.75 3.01 11.09
N ILE A 326 -4.21 4.22 11.14
CA ILE A 326 -3.74 4.81 12.40
C ILE A 326 -4.49 6.12 12.69
N ALA A 327 -4.54 6.52 13.95
CA ALA A 327 -5.13 7.79 14.34
C ALA A 327 -4.33 8.46 15.46
N GLY A 328 -4.29 9.80 15.44
CA GLY A 328 -3.64 10.61 16.46
C GLY A 328 -4.41 11.91 16.68
N GLY A 329 -3.87 12.80 17.49
CA GLY A 329 -4.49 14.07 17.82
C GLY A 329 -5.23 14.09 19.17
N PRO A 330 -5.85 15.20 19.56
CA PRO A 330 -6.40 15.37 20.91
C PRO A 330 -7.47 14.35 21.30
N CYS A 331 -8.32 13.93 20.36
CA CYS A 331 -9.38 12.96 20.67
C CYS A 331 -8.85 11.52 20.76
N ALA A 332 -7.61 11.23 20.35
CA ALA A 332 -6.98 9.92 20.54
C ALA A 332 -6.79 9.53 22.02
N TYR A 333 -6.90 10.49 22.95
CA TYR A 333 -6.90 10.21 24.40
C TYR A 333 -8.17 9.48 24.87
N ASN A 334 -9.23 9.48 24.08
CA ASN A 334 -10.40 8.63 24.26
C ASN A 334 -10.59 7.78 22.97
N PRO A 335 -9.81 6.71 22.77
CA PRO A 335 -9.78 5.97 21.52
C PRO A 335 -10.97 5.02 21.35
N GLU A 336 -11.66 4.65 22.44
CA GLU A 336 -12.64 3.58 22.47
C GLU A 336 -13.82 3.74 21.49
N PRO A 337 -14.37 4.94 21.24
CA PRO A 337 -15.45 5.09 20.26
C PRO A 337 -15.05 4.65 18.83
N LEU A 338 -13.75 4.64 18.51
CA LEU A 338 -13.22 4.25 17.21
C LEU A 338 -12.37 2.96 17.27
N SER A 339 -12.30 2.28 18.41
CA SER A 339 -11.43 1.10 18.63
C SER A 339 -11.70 -0.06 17.66
N ASP A 340 -12.94 -0.22 17.19
CA ASP A 340 -13.30 -1.24 16.20
C ASP A 340 -12.77 -0.93 14.78
N PHE A 341 -12.45 0.35 14.48
CA PHE A 341 -12.17 0.82 13.12
C PHE A 341 -10.70 1.19 12.90
N ILE A 342 -9.98 1.52 13.95
CA ILE A 342 -8.58 1.99 13.93
C ILE A 342 -7.67 0.87 14.44
N ASP A 343 -6.59 0.60 13.71
CA ASP A 343 -5.62 -0.43 14.10
C ASP A 343 -4.70 0.03 15.23
N VAL A 344 -4.30 1.32 15.18
CA VAL A 344 -3.36 1.91 16.15
C VAL A 344 -3.73 3.36 16.45
N PHE A 345 -3.75 3.73 17.73
CA PHE A 345 -3.77 5.12 18.15
C PHE A 345 -2.39 5.57 18.60
N LEU A 346 -1.98 6.75 18.12
CA LEU A 346 -0.76 7.44 18.53
C LEU A 346 -1.15 8.57 19.48
N ILE A 347 -0.86 8.39 20.77
CA ILE A 347 -1.30 9.25 21.86
C ILE A 347 -0.16 10.14 22.33
N GLY A 348 -0.32 11.44 22.22
CA GLY A 348 0.68 12.43 22.61
C GLY A 348 1.21 13.24 21.43
N ASP A 349 2.44 13.71 21.53
CA ASP A 349 3.08 14.54 20.51
C ASP A 349 3.52 13.65 19.33
N GLY A 350 3.15 14.04 18.12
CA GLY A 350 3.30 13.20 16.93
C GLY A 350 4.63 13.39 16.19
N GLU A 351 5.38 14.44 16.47
CA GLU A 351 6.51 14.88 15.66
C GLU A 351 7.70 13.91 15.68
N GLU A 352 7.89 13.20 16.78
CA GLU A 352 8.91 12.14 16.90
C GLU A 352 8.26 10.75 16.76
N LEU A 353 7.10 10.55 17.38
CA LEU A 353 6.42 9.26 17.42
C LEU A 353 5.98 8.80 16.02
N LEU A 354 5.34 9.66 15.24
CA LEU A 354 4.81 9.28 13.92
C LEU A 354 5.92 8.93 12.91
N PRO A 355 6.99 9.73 12.73
CA PRO A 355 8.12 9.31 11.88
C PRO A 355 8.78 8.01 12.34
N HIS A 356 8.98 7.83 13.65
CA HIS A 356 9.53 6.60 14.21
C HIS A 356 8.65 5.39 13.84
N PHE A 357 7.34 5.48 14.11
CA PHE A 357 6.38 4.44 13.81
C PHE A 357 6.40 4.04 12.31
N LEU A 358 6.38 5.03 11.42
CA LEU A 358 6.36 4.80 9.98
C LEU A 358 7.67 4.19 9.46
N ARG A 359 8.83 4.59 10.01
CA ARG A 359 10.12 3.96 9.67
C ARG A 359 10.18 2.50 10.10
N GLU A 360 9.72 2.17 11.31
CA GLU A 360 9.69 0.79 11.78
C GLU A 360 8.69 -0.06 10.98
N TYR A 361 7.54 0.50 10.61
CA TYR A 361 6.58 -0.17 9.74
C TYR A 361 7.17 -0.44 8.35
N LYS A 362 7.84 0.53 7.73
CA LYS A 362 8.54 0.32 6.45
C LYS A 362 9.53 -0.83 6.53
N LYS A 363 10.37 -0.85 7.57
CA LYS A 363 11.34 -1.94 7.79
C LYS A 363 10.66 -3.31 7.94
N SER A 364 9.49 -3.36 8.58
CA SER A 364 8.72 -4.59 8.74
C SER A 364 8.17 -5.08 7.40
N LEU A 365 7.64 -4.16 6.58
CA LEU A 365 7.15 -4.47 5.24
C LEU A 365 8.26 -5.02 4.33
N GLU A 366 9.45 -4.41 4.38
CA GLU A 366 10.62 -4.87 3.61
C GLU A 366 11.10 -6.27 4.01
N LYS A 367 10.89 -6.64 5.29
CA LYS A 367 11.19 -7.98 5.82
C LYS A 367 10.05 -8.98 5.66
N GLY A 368 8.90 -8.55 5.13
CA GLY A 368 7.71 -9.39 4.99
C GLY A 368 7.07 -9.79 6.32
N VAL A 369 7.22 -8.96 7.35
CA VAL A 369 6.59 -9.18 8.64
C VAL A 369 5.11 -8.82 8.54
N SER A 370 4.22 -9.68 9.06
CA SER A 370 2.77 -9.42 9.09
C SER A 370 2.43 -8.19 9.93
N LYS A 371 1.29 -7.53 9.63
CA LYS A 371 0.81 -6.40 10.44
C LYS A 371 0.73 -6.76 11.92
N ARG A 372 0.19 -7.93 12.24
CA ARG A 372 0.05 -8.39 13.63
C ARG A 372 1.39 -8.52 14.35
N GLU A 373 2.41 -9.07 13.70
CA GLU A 373 3.75 -9.19 14.28
C GLU A 373 4.43 -7.84 14.43
N PHE A 374 4.28 -6.95 13.46
CA PHE A 374 4.74 -5.57 13.58
C PHE A 374 4.08 -4.88 14.79
N LEU A 375 2.76 -4.98 14.93
CA LEU A 375 2.03 -4.38 16.05
C LEU A 375 2.52 -4.90 17.41
N LYS A 376 2.82 -6.20 17.52
CA LYS A 376 3.45 -6.77 18.73
C LYS A 376 4.82 -6.17 19.02
N SER A 377 5.61 -5.92 17.97
CA SER A 377 6.97 -5.38 18.15
C SER A 377 6.99 -3.94 18.64
N ILE A 378 5.95 -3.15 18.33
CA ILE A 378 5.88 -1.70 18.62
C ILE A 378 5.03 -1.37 19.86
N VAL A 379 4.29 -2.34 20.41
CA VAL A 379 3.28 -2.12 21.47
C VAL A 379 3.83 -1.49 22.76
N LYS A 380 5.13 -1.66 23.06
CA LYS A 380 5.81 -1.07 24.24
C LYS A 380 6.25 0.37 24.05
N THR A 381 6.14 0.92 22.84
CA THR A 381 6.54 2.30 22.56
C THR A 381 5.58 3.27 23.25
N ASP A 382 6.11 4.26 23.96
CA ASP A 382 5.31 5.32 24.57
C ASP A 382 4.41 5.97 23.51
N GLY A 383 3.13 6.16 23.81
CA GLY A 383 2.13 6.72 22.92
C GLY A 383 1.45 5.72 21.98
N VAL A 384 1.86 4.47 21.91
CA VAL A 384 1.24 3.46 21.04
C VAL A 384 0.14 2.70 21.77
N TYR A 385 -1.10 2.84 21.33
CA TYR A 385 -2.25 2.05 21.79
C TYR A 385 -2.83 1.23 20.64
N ILE A 386 -2.92 -0.09 20.84
CA ILE A 386 -3.42 -1.05 19.85
C ILE A 386 -4.67 -1.71 20.42
N PRO A 387 -5.89 -1.28 20.03
CA PRO A 387 -7.14 -1.75 20.64
C PRO A 387 -7.28 -3.28 20.63
N SER A 388 -6.88 -3.95 19.57
CA SER A 388 -6.99 -5.40 19.42
C SER A 388 -6.14 -6.22 20.42
N PHE A 389 -5.29 -5.57 21.21
CA PHE A 389 -4.49 -6.19 22.26
C PHE A 389 -5.07 -5.99 23.67
N TYR A 390 -6.27 -5.46 23.78
CA TYR A 390 -6.97 -5.22 25.04
C TYR A 390 -8.39 -5.75 24.96
N ASP A 391 -8.89 -6.19 26.10
CA ASP A 391 -10.31 -6.48 26.32
C ASP A 391 -10.86 -5.50 27.36
N VAL A 392 -12.13 -5.15 27.20
CA VAL A 392 -12.81 -4.21 28.10
C VAL A 392 -13.75 -4.99 29.00
N VAL A 393 -13.44 -5.00 30.29
CA VAL A 393 -14.30 -5.63 31.31
C VAL A 393 -15.27 -4.59 31.88
N TYR A 394 -16.55 -4.94 31.92
CA TYR A 394 -17.61 -4.07 32.40
C TYR A 394 -18.10 -4.50 33.78
N ASN A 395 -18.59 -3.53 34.55
CA ASN A 395 -19.36 -3.74 35.75
C ASN A 395 -20.81 -4.15 35.42
N GLU A 396 -21.59 -4.57 36.43
CA GLU A 396 -22.99 -4.96 36.26
C GLU A 396 -23.89 -3.83 35.74
N ASP A 397 -23.49 -2.55 35.95
CA ASP A 397 -24.18 -1.36 35.48
C ASP A 397 -23.70 -0.89 34.10
N ASN A 398 -22.94 -1.70 33.38
CA ASN A 398 -22.32 -1.40 32.08
C ASN A 398 -21.26 -0.27 32.10
N THR A 399 -20.78 0.16 33.24
CA THR A 399 -19.61 1.03 33.31
C THR A 399 -18.33 0.23 33.08
N VAL A 400 -17.31 0.84 32.48
CA VAL A 400 -16.01 0.21 32.28
C VAL A 400 -15.35 -0.04 33.63
N LYS A 401 -15.01 -1.31 33.92
CA LYS A 401 -14.28 -1.72 35.11
C LYS A 401 -12.79 -1.60 34.90
N GLU A 402 -12.27 -2.22 33.84
CA GLU A 402 -10.84 -2.22 33.52
C GLU A 402 -10.58 -2.58 32.06
N TYR A 403 -9.41 -2.21 31.56
CA TYR A 403 -8.83 -2.66 30.29
C TYR A 403 -7.80 -3.75 30.61
N VAL A 404 -8.01 -4.93 30.06
CA VAL A 404 -7.16 -6.12 30.31
C VAL A 404 -6.29 -6.37 29.09
N PRO A 405 -4.94 -6.32 29.22
CA PRO A 405 -4.06 -6.74 28.13
C PRO A 405 -4.28 -8.22 27.76
N LEU A 406 -4.44 -8.49 26.48
CA LEU A 406 -4.61 -9.84 25.92
C LEU A 406 -3.26 -10.50 25.56
N ILE A 407 -2.19 -9.73 25.53
CA ILE A 407 -0.82 -10.21 25.30
C ILE A 407 0.11 -9.72 26.42
N GLU A 408 1.12 -10.50 26.75
CA GLU A 408 2.07 -10.21 27.84
C GLU A 408 2.81 -8.87 27.67
N ASP A 409 3.12 -8.53 26.42
CA ASP A 409 3.89 -7.33 26.09
C ASP A 409 3.06 -6.04 26.09
N ALA A 410 1.74 -6.11 26.09
CA ALA A 410 0.89 -4.92 26.09
C ALA A 410 0.89 -4.26 27.49
N PRO A 411 1.22 -2.95 27.60
CA PRO A 411 1.29 -2.26 28.87
C PRO A 411 -0.09 -2.08 29.48
N LYS A 412 -0.24 -2.26 30.82
CA LYS A 412 -1.49 -1.99 31.53
C LYS A 412 -1.95 -0.54 31.40
N ARG A 413 -1.04 0.38 31.14
CA ARG A 413 -1.30 1.80 30.91
C ARG A 413 -0.40 2.28 29.80
N VAL A 414 -1.00 2.86 28.77
CA VAL A 414 -0.27 3.52 27.70
C VAL A 414 0.16 4.90 28.20
N LYS A 415 1.46 5.16 28.17
CA LYS A 415 2.02 6.46 28.51
C LYS A 415 2.05 7.30 27.24
N ARG A 416 1.58 8.56 27.32
CA ARG A 416 1.62 9.46 26.17
C ARG A 416 3.04 9.76 25.71
N ALA A 417 3.27 9.90 24.43
CA ALA A 417 4.52 10.45 23.91
C ALA A 417 4.60 11.94 24.19
N LEU A 418 5.77 12.41 24.61
CA LEU A 418 6.04 13.80 24.92
C LEU A 418 7.33 14.24 24.25
N ILE A 419 7.30 15.44 23.70
CA ILE A 419 8.50 16.14 23.25
C ILE A 419 9.07 16.90 24.42
N SER A 420 10.36 16.74 24.67
CA SER A 420 11.04 17.44 25.76
C SER A 420 11.31 18.91 25.44
N GLU A 421 11.72 19.19 24.20
CA GLU A 421 12.14 20.52 23.76
C GLU A 421 11.39 20.91 22.47
N ILE A 422 10.48 21.88 22.59
CA ILE A 422 9.69 22.38 21.45
C ILE A 422 10.54 23.08 20.40
N GLU A 423 11.65 23.68 20.83
CA GLU A 423 12.57 24.44 19.99
C GLU A 423 13.30 23.57 18.96
N ASP A 424 13.46 22.26 19.26
CA ASP A 424 14.11 21.31 18.38
C ASP A 424 13.20 20.77 17.26
N ILE A 425 11.89 21.11 17.31
CA ILE A 425 10.95 20.61 16.33
C ILE A 425 11.05 21.42 15.03
N PRO A 426 11.20 20.74 13.87
CA PRO A 426 11.23 21.42 12.59
C PRO A 426 9.89 22.07 12.25
N PHE A 427 9.76 23.37 12.50
CA PHE A 427 8.60 24.14 12.03
C PHE A 427 8.66 24.39 10.52
N PRO A 428 7.53 24.41 9.78
CA PRO A 428 7.54 24.65 8.36
C PRO A 428 7.91 26.11 8.03
N GLU A 429 9.14 26.31 7.49
CA GLU A 429 9.61 27.62 7.03
C GLU A 429 8.77 28.17 5.85
N ARG A 430 8.23 27.25 5.05
CA ARG A 430 7.39 27.53 3.88
C ARG A 430 6.11 26.71 3.98
N PRO A 431 5.11 27.20 4.72
CA PRO A 431 3.83 26.49 4.85
C PRO A 431 3.15 26.36 3.47
N MET A 432 2.35 25.33 3.31
CA MET A 432 1.51 25.17 2.11
C MET A 432 0.50 26.32 2.03
N VAL A 433 0.37 26.88 0.84
CA VAL A 433 -0.54 28.01 0.58
C VAL A 433 -1.80 27.48 -0.11
N PRO A 434 -2.97 27.52 0.54
CA PRO A 434 -4.23 27.09 -0.06
C PRO A 434 -4.61 27.89 -1.31
N PHE A 435 -5.36 27.28 -2.24
CA PHE A 435 -5.89 27.97 -3.43
C PHE A 435 -7.16 28.76 -3.16
N ILE A 436 -7.83 28.47 -2.05
CA ILE A 436 -9.10 29.10 -1.63
C ILE A 436 -8.98 29.57 -0.18
N ASP A 437 -9.82 30.49 0.18
CA ASP A 437 -9.90 31.00 1.55
C ASP A 437 -10.13 29.86 2.52
N THR A 438 -9.32 29.83 3.56
CA THR A 438 -9.41 28.86 4.66
C THR A 438 -10.05 29.54 5.89
N VAL A 439 -10.47 28.73 6.88
CA VAL A 439 -11.09 29.26 8.11
C VAL A 439 -10.14 30.19 8.86
N HIS A 440 -8.84 29.91 8.80
CA HIS A 440 -7.79 30.72 9.41
C HIS A 440 -6.73 31.10 8.36
N ASP A 441 -7.00 32.15 7.61
CA ASP A 441 -6.04 32.75 6.65
C ASP A 441 -5.16 33.77 7.38
N ARG A 442 -4.16 33.26 8.10
CA ARG A 442 -3.20 34.08 8.85
C ARG A 442 -1.88 33.34 9.09
N ALA A 443 -0.83 34.10 9.37
CA ALA A 443 0.42 33.53 9.87
C ALA A 443 0.20 32.96 11.28
N VAL A 444 0.60 31.72 11.50
CA VAL A 444 0.49 31.04 12.78
C VAL A 444 1.89 30.74 13.29
N VAL A 445 2.12 31.05 14.57
CA VAL A 445 3.37 30.76 15.26
C VAL A 445 3.02 29.99 16.54
N GLU A 446 3.63 28.83 16.71
CA GLU A 446 3.51 28.05 17.95
C GLU A 446 4.50 28.61 19.00
N THR A 447 3.98 29.07 20.12
CA THR A 447 4.80 29.66 21.19
C THR A 447 4.93 28.75 22.42
N PHE A 448 3.95 27.89 22.66
CA PHE A 448 3.95 26.90 23.73
C PHE A 448 2.83 25.88 23.52
N ARG A 449 2.92 24.74 24.22
CA ARG A 449 1.86 23.71 24.28
C ARG A 449 1.35 23.56 25.69
N GLY A 450 0.04 23.25 25.78
CA GLY A 450 -0.62 22.96 27.03
C GLY A 450 -1.26 24.18 27.67
N CYS A 451 -2.01 23.90 28.73
CA CYS A 451 -2.75 24.92 29.51
C CYS A 451 -2.71 24.59 31.01
N THR A 452 -2.30 25.57 31.81
CA THR A 452 -2.27 25.46 33.29
C THR A 452 -3.58 25.83 33.94
N ARG A 453 -4.57 26.36 33.17
CA ARG A 453 -5.89 26.71 33.68
C ARG A 453 -6.69 25.47 34.06
N GLY A 454 -7.50 25.56 35.06
CA GLY A 454 -8.35 24.47 35.55
C GLY A 454 -9.82 24.61 35.16
N CYS A 455 -10.14 25.11 33.97
CA CYS A 455 -11.53 25.27 33.48
C CYS A 455 -12.23 23.92 33.43
N ARG A 456 -13.31 23.76 34.19
CA ARG A 456 -14.02 22.48 34.39
C ARG A 456 -14.65 21.90 33.11
N PHE A 457 -14.94 22.74 32.14
CA PHE A 457 -15.54 22.38 30.86
C PHE A 457 -14.52 22.08 29.78
N CYS A 458 -13.22 22.34 30.01
CA CYS A 458 -12.21 22.36 28.95
C CYS A 458 -11.40 21.06 28.94
N GLN A 459 -11.52 20.29 27.89
CA GLN A 459 -10.75 19.05 27.67
C GLN A 459 -9.25 19.35 27.49
N ALA A 460 -8.88 20.45 26.83
CA ALA A 460 -7.49 20.83 26.62
C ALA A 460 -6.70 20.93 27.93
N GLY A 461 -7.29 21.43 29.01
CA GLY A 461 -6.68 21.48 30.34
C GLY A 461 -6.42 20.11 30.97
N MET A 462 -6.97 19.03 30.44
CA MET A 462 -6.74 17.65 30.88
C MET A 462 -5.76 16.90 29.97
N ILE A 463 -5.84 17.14 28.67
CA ILE A 463 -5.02 16.46 27.64
C ILE A 463 -3.64 17.08 27.55
N TYR A 464 -3.56 18.41 27.47
CA TYR A 464 -2.36 19.18 27.26
C TYR A 464 -1.88 19.87 28.57
N ARG A 465 -1.71 19.11 29.63
CA ARG A 465 -1.04 19.62 30.84
C ARG A 465 0.44 19.75 30.57
N PRO A 466 1.04 20.93 30.81
CA PRO A 466 2.49 21.11 30.75
C PRO A 466 3.19 20.25 31.79
#